data_12ec1968871bf80cc73e45533c980f1c
#
_entry.id   12ec1968871bf80cc73e45533c980f1c
#
_cell.length_a   1.000
_cell.length_b   1.000
_cell.length_c   1.000
_cell.angle_alpha   90.00
_cell.angle_beta   90.00
_cell.angle_gamma   90.00
#
_symmetry.space_group_name_H-M   'P 1'
#
loop_
_entity.id
_entity.type
_entity.pdbx_description
1 polymer ?
#
loop_
_entity_poly.entity_id
_entity_poly.type
_entity_poly.pdbx_seq_one_letter_code
_entity_poly.pdbx_strand_id
1 'polypeptide(L)'
;MKVGCVKEIKKQEYRVGMTPDNVKSYVNAGHTVYIEAGAGEGSGFEDSEYSAADALLCADPGEVWEKSDMVIKVKEPLPEEYGYFREGLVLYTYFHLAADEKLTDALLDAGVKSVAYETLIEKNGSIPLLAPMSQIAGRLSI
;
A
#
# COMPACT_ATOMS: atom_id res chain seq x y z
N MET A 1 -15.22 -0.27 5.93
CA MET A 1 -14.15 -1.11 5.34
C MET A 1 -12.97 -1.12 6.29
N LYS A 2 -12.25 -2.22 6.38
CA LYS A 2 -10.99 -2.35 7.12
C LYS A 2 -9.83 -2.14 6.14
N VAL A 3 -8.97 -1.17 6.42
CA VAL A 3 -7.86 -0.79 5.55
C VAL A 3 -6.54 -1.06 6.28
N GLY A 4 -5.61 -1.74 5.64
CA GLY A 4 -4.30 -2.07 6.18
C GLY A 4 -3.17 -1.34 5.45
N CYS A 5 -2.11 -1.03 6.17
CA CYS A 5 -0.84 -0.61 5.59
C CYS A 5 0.30 -1.35 6.29
N VAL A 6 1.09 -2.06 5.51
CA VAL A 6 2.25 -2.81 5.98
C VAL A 6 3.53 -2.04 5.72
N LYS A 7 4.58 -2.42 6.43
CA LYS A 7 5.95 -1.95 6.18
C LYS A 7 6.43 -2.45 4.83
N GLU A 8 7.11 -1.60 4.07
CA GLU A 8 7.74 -2.03 2.82
C GLU A 8 8.95 -2.91 3.10
N ILE A 9 8.98 -4.08 2.49
CA ILE A 9 10.07 -5.04 2.66
C ILE A 9 11.06 -5.04 1.48
N LYS A 10 10.74 -4.28 0.41
CA LYS A 10 11.64 -4.12 -0.73
C LYS A 10 12.89 -3.36 -0.32
N LYS A 11 14.05 -3.89 -0.71
CA LYS A 11 15.35 -3.28 -0.39
C LYS A 11 15.41 -1.81 -0.86
N GLN A 12 15.82 -0.91 0.02
CA GLN A 12 15.92 0.54 -0.20
C GLN A 12 14.57 1.25 -0.43
N GLU A 13 13.45 0.64 -0.08
CA GLU A 13 12.18 1.32 -0.03
C GLU A 13 11.90 1.77 1.41
N TYR A 14 11.86 3.08 1.61
CA TYR A 14 11.67 3.72 2.92
C TYR A 14 10.32 4.44 3.03
N ARG A 15 9.57 4.50 1.92
CA ARG A 15 8.25 5.14 1.90
C ARG A 15 7.22 4.23 2.56
N VAL A 16 6.13 4.85 3.00
CA VAL A 16 4.97 4.16 3.56
C VAL A 16 3.75 4.43 2.69
N GLY A 17 2.87 3.44 2.56
CA GLY A 17 1.65 3.54 1.73
C GLY A 17 0.62 4.52 2.29
N MET A 18 0.69 4.83 3.59
CA MET A 18 -0.28 5.69 4.26
C MET A 18 0.40 6.54 5.34
N THR A 19 0.25 7.86 5.27
CA THR A 19 0.72 8.78 6.31
C THR A 19 -0.31 8.87 7.46
N PRO A 20 0.07 9.38 8.66
CA PRO A 20 -0.90 9.62 9.74
C PRO A 20 -2.08 10.50 9.33
N ASP A 21 -1.88 11.52 8.50
CA ASP A 21 -2.97 12.37 7.98
C ASP A 21 -3.93 11.59 7.06
N ASN A 22 -3.41 10.67 6.25
CA ASN A 22 -4.24 9.77 5.46
C ASN A 22 -5.06 8.85 6.37
N VAL A 23 -4.45 8.28 7.41
CA VAL A 23 -5.15 7.46 8.42
C VAL A 23 -6.32 8.22 9.00
N LYS A 24 -6.08 9.45 9.48
CA LYS A 24 -7.12 10.31 10.04
C LYS A 24 -8.29 10.55 9.06
N SER A 25 -7.97 10.71 7.77
CA SER A 25 -8.98 10.89 6.72
C SER A 25 -9.82 9.63 6.54
N TYR A 26 -9.21 8.43 6.54
CA TYR A 26 -9.93 7.16 6.46
C TYR A 26 -10.80 6.90 7.70
N VAL A 27 -10.28 7.16 8.90
CA VAL A 27 -11.01 6.99 10.16
C VAL A 27 -12.21 7.94 10.21
N ASN A 28 -12.03 9.20 9.83
CA ASN A 28 -13.14 10.19 9.75
C ASN A 28 -14.21 9.79 8.73
N ALA A 29 -13.85 9.03 7.70
CA ALA A 29 -14.78 8.47 6.73
C ALA A 29 -15.47 7.17 7.21
N GLY A 30 -15.23 6.76 8.46
CA GLY A 30 -15.85 5.59 9.09
C GLY A 30 -15.16 4.27 8.77
N HIS A 31 -13.89 4.29 8.35
CA HIS A 31 -13.08 3.08 8.13
C HIS A 31 -12.27 2.74 9.37
N THR A 32 -11.96 1.47 9.54
CA THR A 32 -10.97 1.00 10.53
C THR A 32 -9.63 0.85 9.84
N VAL A 33 -8.57 1.41 10.43
CA VAL A 33 -7.23 1.37 9.83
C VAL A 33 -6.29 0.55 10.71
N TYR A 34 -5.60 -0.41 10.10
CA TYR A 34 -4.55 -1.23 10.71
C TYR A 34 -3.20 -0.84 10.12
N ILE A 35 -2.22 -0.58 10.97
CA ILE A 35 -0.86 -0.21 10.56
C ILE A 35 0.12 -1.20 11.20
N GLU A 36 1.03 -1.74 10.40
CA GLU A 36 2.16 -2.50 10.95
C GLU A 36 3.07 -1.57 11.75
N ALA A 37 3.45 -1.98 12.95
CA ALA A 37 4.34 -1.21 13.81
C ALA A 37 5.68 -0.94 13.10
N GLY A 38 6.13 0.29 13.16
CA GLY A 38 7.34 0.76 12.47
C GLY A 38 7.20 0.95 10.97
N ALA A 39 6.00 0.82 10.38
CA ALA A 39 5.82 1.00 8.92
C ALA A 39 6.20 2.40 8.43
N GLY A 40 5.97 3.43 9.24
CA GLY A 40 6.26 4.83 8.91
C GLY A 40 7.67 5.31 9.20
N GLU A 41 8.47 4.56 9.96
CA GLU A 41 9.79 5.01 10.46
C GLU A 41 10.72 5.50 9.35
N GLY A 42 10.78 4.77 8.23
CA GLY A 42 11.60 5.14 7.09
C GLY A 42 11.20 6.45 6.42
N SER A 43 9.97 6.90 6.62
CA SER A 43 9.41 8.18 6.15
C SER A 43 9.39 9.26 7.25
N GLY A 44 9.89 8.96 8.46
CA GLY A 44 9.94 9.89 9.59
C GLY A 44 8.64 9.98 10.39
N PHE A 45 7.73 9.00 10.26
CA PHE A 45 6.51 8.91 11.05
C PHE A 45 6.65 7.84 12.15
N GLU A 46 6.39 8.24 13.38
CA GLU A 46 6.44 7.33 14.53
C GLU A 46 5.07 6.62 14.74
N ASP A 47 5.10 5.45 15.38
CA ASP A 47 3.88 4.69 15.72
C ASP A 47 2.91 5.49 16.59
N SER A 48 3.43 6.39 17.44
CA SER A 48 2.65 7.33 18.25
C SER A 48 1.77 8.27 17.42
N GLU A 49 2.24 8.68 16.23
CA GLU A 49 1.49 9.55 15.33
C GLU A 49 0.33 8.80 14.66
N TYR A 50 0.55 7.53 14.30
CA TYR A 50 -0.51 6.66 13.79
C TYR A 50 -1.57 6.37 14.87
N SER A 51 -1.13 6.11 16.11
CA SER A 51 -2.06 5.92 17.23
C SER A 51 -2.87 7.18 17.52
N ALA A 52 -2.26 8.37 17.44
CA ALA A 52 -2.95 9.64 17.60
C ALA A 52 -3.94 9.95 16.46
N ALA A 53 -3.79 9.27 15.31
CA ALA A 53 -4.73 9.32 14.19
C ALA A 53 -5.80 8.21 14.28
N ASP A 54 -5.92 7.51 15.41
CA ASP A 54 -6.84 6.39 15.67
C ASP A 54 -6.59 5.15 14.81
N ALA A 55 -5.35 4.91 14.36
CA ALA A 55 -4.96 3.64 13.78
C ALA A 55 -4.78 2.56 14.86
N LEU A 56 -5.05 1.33 14.49
CA LEU A 56 -4.77 0.13 15.28
C LEU A 56 -3.41 -0.44 14.85
N LEU A 57 -2.42 -0.36 15.72
CA LEU A 57 -1.10 -0.91 15.46
C LEU A 57 -1.11 -2.43 15.60
N CYS A 58 -0.45 -3.10 14.66
CA CYS A 58 -0.23 -4.54 14.65
C CYS A 58 1.27 -4.80 14.69
N ALA A 59 1.71 -5.71 15.56
CA ALA A 59 3.13 -6.06 15.69
C ALA A 59 3.60 -6.99 14.55
N ASP A 60 2.66 -7.72 13.94
CA ASP A 60 2.92 -8.71 12.89
C ASP A 60 2.25 -8.28 11.58
N PRO A 61 2.97 -8.27 10.44
CA PRO A 61 2.37 -7.95 9.15
C PRO A 61 1.21 -8.88 8.79
N GLY A 62 1.29 -10.16 9.15
CA GLY A 62 0.21 -11.14 8.92
C GLY A 62 -1.12 -10.71 9.52
N GLU A 63 -1.10 -10.09 10.71
CA GLU A 63 -2.31 -9.52 11.33
C GLU A 63 -2.92 -8.41 10.48
N VAL A 64 -2.09 -7.54 9.90
CA VAL A 64 -2.58 -6.45 9.02
C VAL A 64 -3.25 -7.05 7.79
N TRP A 65 -2.57 -8.00 7.13
CA TRP A 65 -3.10 -8.68 5.95
C TRP A 65 -4.42 -9.40 6.25
N GLU A 66 -4.49 -10.16 7.34
CA GLU A 66 -5.67 -10.96 7.71
C GLU A 66 -6.88 -10.09 8.06
N LYS A 67 -6.65 -9.03 8.84
CA LYS A 67 -7.73 -8.17 9.35
C LYS A 67 -8.28 -7.20 8.31
N SER A 68 -7.57 -6.95 7.21
CA SER A 68 -7.90 -5.89 6.25
C SER A 68 -8.71 -6.39 5.06
N ASP A 69 -9.71 -5.63 4.64
CA ASP A 69 -10.42 -5.82 3.38
C ASP A 69 -9.60 -5.28 2.20
N MET A 70 -8.81 -4.24 2.47
CA MET A 70 -7.91 -3.59 1.51
C MET A 70 -6.55 -3.36 2.16
N VAL A 71 -5.48 -3.70 1.45
CA VAL A 71 -4.10 -3.38 1.85
C VAL A 71 -3.52 -2.36 0.89
N ILE A 72 -2.94 -1.30 1.46
CA ILE A 72 -2.28 -0.22 0.74
C ILE A 72 -0.77 -0.35 0.92
N LYS A 73 -0.05 -0.35 -0.19
CA LYS A 73 1.42 -0.40 -0.25
C LYS A 73 1.95 0.69 -1.19
N VAL A 74 3.25 0.88 -1.19
CA VAL A 74 3.95 1.69 -2.20
C VAL A 74 4.42 0.82 -3.36
N LYS A 75 5.10 -0.29 -3.04
CA LYS A 75 5.66 -1.20 -4.04
C LYS A 75 4.86 -2.49 -4.18
N GLU A 76 5.08 -3.12 -5.32
CA GLU A 76 4.55 -4.44 -5.61
C GLU A 76 4.88 -5.43 -4.49
N PRO A 77 3.96 -6.36 -4.15
CA PRO A 77 4.26 -7.43 -3.21
C PRO A 77 5.43 -8.30 -3.68
N LEU A 78 6.24 -8.72 -2.73
CA LEU A 78 7.31 -9.68 -2.96
C LEU A 78 6.83 -11.11 -2.67
N PRO A 79 7.55 -12.15 -3.12
CA PRO A 79 7.15 -13.55 -2.95
C PRO A 79 6.85 -13.94 -1.49
N GLU A 80 7.51 -13.30 -0.53
CA GLU A 80 7.30 -13.49 0.90
C GLU A 80 5.90 -13.07 1.35
N GLU A 81 5.24 -12.18 0.60
CA GLU A 81 3.90 -11.67 0.90
C GLU A 81 2.78 -12.44 0.19
N TYR A 82 3.09 -13.30 -0.79
CA TYR A 82 2.07 -14.01 -1.58
C TYR A 82 1.21 -14.94 -0.72
N GLY A 83 1.77 -15.46 0.40
CA GLY A 83 1.04 -16.30 1.35
C GLY A 83 -0.14 -15.61 2.05
N TYR A 84 -0.21 -14.28 2.00
CA TYR A 84 -1.30 -13.48 2.56
C TYR A 84 -2.44 -13.22 1.56
N PHE A 85 -2.25 -13.55 0.28
CA PHE A 85 -3.25 -13.33 -0.74
C PHE A 85 -4.46 -14.23 -0.52
N ARG A 86 -5.65 -13.68 -0.75
CA ARG A 86 -6.91 -14.41 -0.64
C ARG A 86 -7.98 -13.80 -1.52
N GLU A 87 -8.99 -14.58 -1.82
CA GLU A 87 -10.15 -14.14 -2.59
C GLU A 87 -10.82 -12.92 -1.96
N GLY A 88 -11.09 -11.93 -2.78
CA GLY A 88 -11.79 -10.71 -2.38
C GLY A 88 -10.93 -9.63 -1.72
N LEU A 89 -9.66 -9.93 -1.35
CA LEU A 89 -8.72 -8.91 -0.88
C LEU A 89 -8.53 -7.85 -1.97
N VAL A 90 -8.62 -6.59 -1.59
CA VAL A 90 -8.23 -5.47 -2.45
C VAL A 90 -6.78 -5.10 -2.16
N LEU A 91 -5.95 -5.07 -3.17
CA LEU A 91 -4.56 -4.63 -3.05
C LEU A 91 -4.34 -3.37 -3.88
N TYR A 92 -3.87 -2.30 -3.25
CA TYR A 92 -3.73 -0.97 -3.84
C TYR A 92 -2.29 -0.50 -3.74
N THR A 93 -1.56 -0.50 -4.87
CA THR A 93 -0.12 -0.23 -4.92
C THR A 93 0.35 0.06 -6.35
N TYR A 94 1.64 0.40 -6.54
CA TYR A 94 2.32 0.29 -7.84
C TYR A 94 2.67 -1.18 -8.10
N PHE A 95 2.12 -1.77 -9.15
CA PHE A 95 2.29 -3.21 -9.41
C PHE A 95 3.38 -3.55 -10.42
N HIS A 96 3.48 -2.79 -11.51
CA HIS A 96 4.37 -3.11 -12.64
C HIS A 96 4.15 -4.52 -13.23
N LEU A 97 2.91 -5.00 -13.29
CA LEU A 97 2.56 -6.39 -13.66
C LEU A 97 3.12 -6.84 -15.00
N ALA A 98 3.28 -5.93 -15.96
CA ALA A 98 3.84 -6.27 -17.27
C ALA A 98 5.28 -6.82 -17.20
N ALA A 99 5.98 -6.57 -16.09
CA ALA A 99 7.37 -7.03 -15.87
C ALA A 99 7.46 -8.22 -14.91
N ASP A 100 6.36 -8.66 -14.31
CA ASP A 100 6.35 -9.72 -13.28
C ASP A 100 5.19 -10.70 -13.49
N GLU A 101 5.47 -11.73 -14.29
CA GLU A 101 4.51 -12.81 -14.57
C GLU A 101 4.15 -13.60 -13.29
N LYS A 102 5.13 -13.86 -12.42
CA LYS A 102 4.91 -14.64 -11.19
C LYS A 102 3.96 -13.93 -10.22
N LEU A 103 4.12 -12.62 -10.06
CA LEU A 103 3.21 -11.82 -9.26
C LEU A 103 1.81 -11.82 -9.88
N THR A 104 1.74 -11.68 -11.22
CA THR A 104 0.46 -11.68 -11.94
C THR A 104 -0.29 -12.99 -11.72
N ASP A 105 0.38 -14.12 -11.88
CA ASP A 105 -0.19 -15.45 -11.65
C ASP A 105 -0.66 -15.61 -10.20
N ALA A 106 0.18 -15.23 -9.23
CA ALA A 106 -0.17 -15.33 -7.81
C ALA A 106 -1.42 -14.50 -7.44
N LEU A 107 -1.58 -13.31 -8.01
CA LEU A 107 -2.75 -12.46 -7.79
C LEU A 107 -4.02 -13.06 -8.43
N LEU A 108 -3.91 -13.63 -9.64
CA LEU A 108 -5.01 -14.29 -10.34
C LEU A 108 -5.45 -15.56 -9.63
N ASP A 109 -4.52 -16.42 -9.25
CA ASP A 109 -4.79 -17.69 -8.58
C ASP A 109 -5.48 -17.48 -7.22
N ALA A 110 -5.08 -16.43 -6.50
CA ALA A 110 -5.67 -16.10 -5.22
C ALA A 110 -6.97 -15.26 -5.31
N GLY A 111 -7.37 -14.80 -6.48
CA GLY A 111 -8.57 -13.98 -6.66
C GLY A 111 -8.48 -12.58 -6.04
N VAL A 112 -7.26 -11.99 -5.99
CA VAL A 112 -7.03 -10.65 -5.46
C VAL A 112 -7.56 -9.59 -6.42
N LYS A 113 -8.22 -8.57 -5.87
CA LYS A 113 -8.65 -7.39 -6.62
C LYS A 113 -7.54 -6.35 -6.65
N SER A 114 -6.77 -6.32 -7.72
CA SER A 114 -5.61 -5.43 -7.87
C SER A 114 -6.02 -4.06 -8.39
N VAL A 115 -5.65 -3.00 -7.67
CA VAL A 115 -5.84 -1.60 -8.09
C VAL A 115 -4.46 -0.96 -8.21
N ALA A 116 -4.02 -0.75 -9.46
CA ALA A 116 -2.70 -0.20 -9.73
C ALA A 116 -2.71 1.33 -9.75
N TYR A 117 -1.83 1.97 -8.98
CA TYR A 117 -1.67 3.43 -9.00
C TYR A 117 -1.34 3.95 -10.39
N GLU A 118 -0.49 3.24 -11.13
CA GLU A 118 -0.02 3.63 -12.46
C GLU A 118 -1.08 3.60 -13.55
N THR A 119 -2.21 2.95 -13.30
CA THR A 119 -3.29 2.81 -14.29
C THR A 119 -4.55 3.59 -13.92
N LEU A 120 -4.54 4.32 -12.82
CA LEU A 120 -5.65 5.21 -12.46
C LEU A 120 -5.65 6.43 -13.39
N ILE A 121 -6.74 6.55 -14.16
CA ILE A 121 -6.93 7.59 -15.18
C ILE A 121 -8.15 8.43 -14.80
N GLU A 122 -8.00 9.74 -14.73
CA GLU A 122 -9.10 10.68 -14.57
C GLU A 122 -9.87 10.87 -15.88
N LYS A 123 -11.07 11.46 -15.77
CA LYS A 123 -11.92 11.73 -16.96
C LYS A 123 -11.24 12.59 -18.04
N ASN A 124 -10.28 13.42 -17.63
CA ASN A 124 -9.49 14.27 -18.53
C ASN A 124 -8.28 13.54 -19.16
N GLY A 125 -8.08 12.25 -18.85
CA GLY A 125 -6.96 11.43 -19.33
C GLY A 125 -5.69 11.56 -18.51
N SER A 126 -5.68 12.35 -17.42
CA SER A 126 -4.52 12.45 -16.53
C SER A 126 -4.34 11.19 -15.67
N ILE A 127 -3.09 10.91 -15.31
CA ILE A 127 -2.69 9.80 -14.43
C ILE A 127 -2.15 10.39 -13.11
N PRO A 128 -3.02 10.81 -12.18
CA PRO A 128 -2.67 11.68 -11.06
C PRO A 128 -1.68 11.07 -10.08
N LEU A 129 -1.64 9.72 -9.97
CA LEU A 129 -0.74 9.04 -9.05
C LEU A 129 0.61 8.69 -9.68
N LEU A 130 0.70 8.55 -11.00
CA LEU A 130 1.95 8.28 -11.71
C LEU A 130 2.71 9.57 -12.07
N ALA A 131 2.02 10.62 -12.50
CA ALA A 131 2.65 11.85 -12.98
C ALA A 131 3.64 12.48 -11.98
N PRO A 132 3.34 12.63 -10.68
CA PRO A 132 4.30 13.18 -9.71
C PRO A 132 5.59 12.36 -9.59
N MET A 133 5.47 11.03 -9.64
CA MET A 133 6.62 10.13 -9.55
C MET A 133 7.52 10.24 -10.78
N SER A 134 6.92 10.34 -11.97
CA SER A 134 7.64 10.54 -13.23
C SER A 134 8.36 11.90 -13.26
N GLN A 135 7.74 12.94 -12.70
CA GLN A 135 8.35 14.27 -12.60
C GLN A 135 9.57 14.27 -11.67
N ILE A 136 9.48 13.59 -10.52
CA ILE A 136 10.61 13.46 -9.58
C ILE A 136 11.73 12.67 -10.24
N ALA A 137 11.45 11.53 -10.85
CA ALA A 137 12.45 10.73 -11.54
C ALA A 137 13.16 11.51 -12.66
N GLY A 138 12.41 12.27 -13.45
CA GLY A 138 12.98 13.13 -14.49
C GLY A 138 13.92 14.22 -13.95
N ARG A 139 13.64 14.77 -12.75
CA ARG A 139 14.52 15.76 -12.10
C ARG A 139 15.78 15.14 -11.50
N LEU A 140 15.73 13.88 -11.08
CA LEU A 140 16.87 13.18 -10.49
C LEU A 140 17.81 12.57 -11.52
N SER A 141 17.42 12.55 -12.79
CA SER A 141 18.20 11.97 -13.89
C SER A 141 19.17 12.95 -14.57
N ILE A 142 19.28 14.18 -14.05
CA ILE A 142 20.13 15.25 -14.62
C ILE A 142 21.47 15.30 -13.89
#